data_d5fd796eb454ebaf47b48e05028a5c82
#
_entry.id   d5fd796eb454ebaf47b48e05028a5c82
#
_cell.length_a   1.000
_cell.length_b   1.000
_cell.length_c   1.000
_cell.angle_alpha   90.00
_cell.angle_beta   90.00
_cell.angle_gamma   90.00
#
_symmetry.space_group_name_H-M   'P 1'
#
loop_
_entity.id
_entity.type
_entity.pdbx_description
1 polymer ?
#
loop_
_entity_poly.entity_id
_entity_poly.type
_entity_poly.pdbx_seq_one_letter_code
_entity_poly.pdbx_strand_id
1 'polypeptide(L)'
;MKKPVVLTIMDGFGINPETKGNAIKAAKTPRLDKIFAEWPTTQIGASGMDVGLPDGQMGNSEVGHTNIGAGRIVYQELTRITKSIKDGDFFENRAFLDAIENCKKNDSALH
;
A
#
# COMPACT_ATOMS: atom_id res chain seq x y z
N MET A 1 -31.21 -8.41 -14.60
CA MET A 1 -30.41 -7.17 -14.82
C MET A 1 -29.27 -7.13 -13.80
N LYS A 2 -28.06 -6.81 -14.23
CA LYS A 2 -26.94 -6.59 -13.31
C LYS A 2 -27.16 -5.27 -12.56
N LYS A 3 -27.09 -5.27 -11.24
CA LYS A 3 -27.18 -4.06 -10.44
C LYS A 3 -25.83 -3.33 -10.48
N PRO A 4 -25.80 -2.01 -10.69
CA PRO A 4 -24.56 -1.26 -10.64
C PRO A 4 -24.00 -1.22 -9.21
N VAL A 5 -22.67 -1.19 -9.11
CA VAL A 5 -21.95 -0.94 -7.87
C VAL A 5 -21.29 0.43 -7.99
N VAL A 6 -21.44 1.26 -6.97
CA VAL A 6 -20.81 2.58 -6.90
C VAL A 6 -19.77 2.56 -5.79
N LEU A 7 -18.53 2.86 -6.14
CA LEU A 7 -17.44 3.09 -5.19
C LEU A 7 -17.20 4.60 -5.09
N THR A 8 -17.38 5.15 -3.90
CA THR A 8 -17.08 6.56 -3.62
C THR A 8 -15.79 6.63 -2.79
N ILE A 9 -14.77 7.28 -3.32
CA ILE A 9 -13.49 7.50 -2.63
C ILE A 9 -13.43 8.96 -2.21
N MET A 10 -13.43 9.21 -0.90
CA MET A 10 -13.24 10.52 -0.31
C MET A 10 -11.75 10.68 0.04
N ASP A 11 -10.95 11.05 -0.95
CA ASP A 11 -9.50 11.17 -0.81
C ASP A 11 -9.15 12.23 0.25
N GLY A 12 -8.23 11.87 1.16
CA GLY A 12 -7.86 12.72 2.29
C GLY A 12 -8.83 12.70 3.46
N PHE A 13 -9.94 11.93 3.40
CA PHE A 13 -10.88 11.78 4.51
C PHE A 13 -10.32 10.78 5.54
N GLY A 14 -9.42 11.25 6.41
CA GLY A 14 -8.79 10.44 7.45
C GLY A 14 -9.54 10.47 8.78
N ILE A 15 -9.16 9.57 9.68
CA ILE A 15 -9.69 9.50 11.04
C ILE A 15 -8.71 10.21 11.98
N ASN A 16 -9.17 11.30 12.59
CA ASN A 16 -8.43 12.03 13.60
C ASN A 16 -9.40 12.45 14.72
N PRO A 17 -9.12 12.12 16.00
CA PRO A 17 -9.95 12.49 17.13
C PRO A 17 -9.92 14.00 17.43
N GLU A 18 -8.85 14.70 17.07
CA GLU A 18 -8.69 16.14 17.32
C GLU A 18 -9.74 16.95 16.58
N THR A 19 -10.25 17.99 17.24
CA THR A 19 -11.25 18.92 16.65
C THR A 19 -10.59 20.17 16.08
N LYS A 20 -9.48 20.63 16.67
CA LYS A 20 -8.77 21.82 16.23
C LYS A 20 -8.14 21.59 14.85
N GLY A 21 -8.50 22.42 13.90
CA GLY A 21 -7.99 22.31 12.53
C GLY A 21 -8.56 21.13 11.72
N ASN A 22 -9.61 20.47 12.23
CA ASN A 22 -10.24 19.32 11.60
C ASN A 22 -11.55 19.71 10.94
N ALA A 23 -11.53 19.96 9.64
CA ALA A 23 -12.71 20.35 8.87
C ALA A 23 -13.80 19.26 8.85
N ILE A 24 -13.42 17.98 8.90
CA ILE A 24 -14.36 16.85 8.96
C ILE A 24 -15.18 16.92 10.26
N LYS A 25 -14.51 17.13 11.40
CA LYS A 25 -15.17 17.27 12.71
C LYS A 25 -16.00 18.53 12.85
N ALA A 26 -15.63 19.61 12.15
CA ALA A 26 -16.36 20.87 12.16
C ALA A 26 -17.57 20.87 11.22
N ALA A 27 -17.60 20.00 10.23
CA ALA A 27 -18.69 19.93 9.27
C ALA A 27 -19.94 19.27 9.86
N LYS A 28 -21.10 19.70 9.37
CA LYS A 28 -22.39 19.03 9.66
C LYS A 28 -22.61 17.91 8.64
N THR A 29 -22.42 16.67 9.06
CA THR A 29 -22.42 15.49 8.17
C THR A 29 -23.51 14.46 8.53
N PRO A 30 -24.79 14.85 8.69
CA PRO A 30 -25.83 13.95 9.23
C PRO A 30 -26.05 12.69 8.40
N ARG A 31 -25.76 12.71 7.11
CA ARG A 31 -25.88 11.52 6.26
C ARG A 31 -24.72 10.56 6.46
N LEU A 32 -23.47 11.07 6.54
CA LEU A 32 -22.30 10.24 6.82
C LEU A 32 -22.36 9.70 8.25
N ASP A 33 -22.79 10.52 9.22
CA ASP A 33 -22.96 10.11 10.61
C ASP A 33 -23.91 8.89 10.70
N LYS A 34 -25.03 8.97 9.97
CA LYS A 34 -25.98 7.86 9.87
C LYS A 34 -25.38 6.63 9.22
N ILE A 35 -24.64 6.79 8.13
CA ILE A 35 -23.98 5.66 7.44
C ILE A 35 -22.99 4.98 8.38
N PHE A 36 -22.14 5.73 9.07
CA PHE A 36 -21.16 5.16 10.02
C PHE A 36 -21.82 4.49 11.23
N ALA A 37 -23.02 4.92 11.63
CA ALA A 37 -23.74 4.32 12.75
C ALA A 37 -24.52 3.04 12.37
N GLU A 38 -25.03 2.96 11.15
CA GLU A 38 -25.98 1.90 10.75
C GLU A 38 -25.35 0.83 9.84
N TRP A 39 -24.22 1.10 9.20
CA TRP A 39 -23.61 0.20 8.24
C TRP A 39 -22.25 -0.33 8.73
N PRO A 40 -21.84 -1.54 8.32
CA PRO A 40 -20.53 -2.10 8.67
C PRO A 40 -19.40 -1.15 8.24
N THR A 41 -18.50 -0.87 9.16
CA THR A 41 -17.32 -0.03 8.92
C THR A 41 -16.05 -0.74 9.35
N THR A 42 -14.94 -0.45 8.68
CA THR A 42 -13.62 -0.94 9.04
C THR A 42 -12.56 0.12 8.75
N GLN A 43 -11.38 -0.08 9.30
CA GLN A 43 -10.21 0.76 9.02
C GLN A 43 -9.20 -0.04 8.24
N ILE A 44 -8.51 0.61 7.33
CA ILE A 44 -7.39 0.06 6.57
C ILE A 44 -6.14 0.91 6.81
N GLY A 45 -4.97 0.29 6.74
CA GLY A 45 -3.70 1.01 6.78
C GLY A 45 -3.55 1.89 5.54
N ALA A 46 -2.99 3.09 5.74
CA ALA A 46 -2.81 4.08 4.68
C ALA A 46 -1.36 4.54 4.54
N SER A 47 -0.40 3.85 5.15
CA SER A 47 1.02 4.20 5.13
C SER A 47 1.92 2.96 5.20
N GLY A 48 3.19 3.14 4.89
CA GLY A 48 4.20 2.10 5.02
C GLY A 48 3.87 0.83 4.25
N MET A 49 4.18 -0.31 4.82
CA MET A 49 4.00 -1.62 4.18
C MET A 49 2.56 -1.95 3.82
N ASP A 50 1.58 -1.37 4.52
CA ASP A 50 0.15 -1.58 4.22
C ASP A 50 -0.27 -1.06 2.85
N VAL A 51 0.50 -0.13 2.29
CA VAL A 51 0.29 0.43 0.94
C VAL A 51 1.46 0.20 -0.01
N GLY A 52 2.40 -0.67 0.36
CA GLY A 52 3.53 -1.05 -0.48
C GLY A 52 4.71 -0.06 -0.46
N LEU A 53 4.78 0.80 0.53
CA LEU A 53 5.87 1.74 0.78
C LEU A 53 6.79 1.24 1.91
N PRO A 54 8.02 1.78 2.04
CA PRO A 54 8.86 1.50 3.19
C PRO A 54 8.18 1.84 4.53
N ASP A 55 8.55 1.13 5.59
CA ASP A 55 8.05 1.41 6.94
C ASP A 55 8.29 2.88 7.33
N GLY A 56 7.31 3.49 7.97
CA GLY A 56 7.35 4.89 8.40
C GLY A 56 7.11 5.91 7.29
N GLN A 57 7.00 5.50 6.04
CA GLN A 57 6.66 6.40 4.95
C GLN A 57 5.15 6.64 4.88
N MET A 58 4.75 7.91 4.88
CA MET A 58 3.36 8.31 4.73
C MET A 58 2.85 7.92 3.33
N GLY A 59 1.64 7.37 3.27
CA GLY A 59 0.97 7.06 2.03
C GLY A 59 0.59 8.31 1.23
N ASN A 60 0.20 8.08 -0.01
CA ASN A 60 -0.31 9.11 -0.91
C ASN A 60 -1.43 8.54 -1.79
N SER A 61 -2.10 9.42 -2.53
CA SER A 61 -3.23 9.06 -3.38
C SER A 61 -2.84 8.05 -4.47
N GLU A 62 -1.66 8.15 -5.04
CA GLU A 62 -1.19 7.28 -6.12
C GLU A 62 -1.10 5.82 -5.68
N VAL A 63 -0.39 5.54 -4.59
CA VAL A 63 -0.26 4.17 -4.07
C VAL A 63 -1.60 3.65 -3.53
N GLY A 64 -2.39 4.50 -2.88
CA GLY A 64 -3.72 4.13 -2.36
C GLY A 64 -4.66 3.69 -3.47
N HIS A 65 -4.81 4.48 -4.53
CA HIS A 65 -5.65 4.14 -5.68
C HIS A 65 -5.12 2.93 -6.44
N THR A 66 -3.80 2.78 -6.55
CA THR A 66 -3.18 1.59 -7.16
C THR A 66 -3.57 0.32 -6.40
N ASN A 67 -3.51 0.34 -5.07
CA ASN A 67 -3.88 -0.80 -4.23
C ASN A 67 -5.38 -1.12 -4.33
N ILE A 68 -6.24 -0.10 -4.31
CA ILE A 68 -7.69 -0.27 -4.50
C ILE A 68 -7.98 -0.90 -5.86
N GLY A 69 -7.37 -0.39 -6.92
CA GLY A 69 -7.56 -0.91 -8.28
C GLY A 69 -7.03 -2.33 -8.47
N ALA A 70 -5.92 -2.67 -7.82
CA ALA A 70 -5.32 -4.00 -7.89
C ALA A 70 -6.01 -5.02 -6.96
N GLY A 71 -6.79 -4.59 -5.97
CA GLY A 71 -7.38 -5.45 -4.94
C GLY A 71 -6.34 -6.14 -4.05
N ARG A 72 -5.14 -5.63 -3.98
CA ARG A 72 -4.02 -6.15 -3.17
C ARG A 72 -2.99 -5.07 -2.92
N ILE A 73 -2.06 -5.30 -1.98
CA ILE A 73 -0.90 -4.45 -1.80
C ILE A 73 0.02 -4.59 -3.01
N VAL A 74 0.33 -3.46 -3.67
CA VAL A 74 1.31 -3.35 -4.74
C VAL A 74 2.57 -2.73 -4.17
N TYR A 75 3.57 -3.56 -3.89
CA TYR A 75 4.84 -3.08 -3.37
C TYR A 75 5.59 -2.27 -4.42
N GLN A 76 5.99 -1.06 -4.05
CA GLN A 76 6.91 -0.23 -4.84
C GLN A 76 8.27 -0.94 -4.98
N GLU A 77 9.03 -0.64 -6.03
CA GLU A 77 10.26 -1.39 -6.35
C GLU A 77 11.22 -1.48 -5.16
N LEU A 78 11.52 -0.38 -4.50
CA LEU A 78 12.39 -0.38 -3.33
C LEU A 78 11.87 -1.28 -2.21
N THR A 79 10.58 -1.19 -1.93
CA THR A 79 9.92 -1.99 -0.89
C THR A 79 9.91 -3.47 -1.27
N ARG A 80 9.65 -3.79 -2.54
CA ARG A 80 9.65 -5.14 -3.07
C ARG A 80 11.02 -5.80 -2.92
N ILE A 81 12.09 -5.08 -3.29
CA ILE A 81 13.46 -5.57 -3.15
C ILE A 81 13.82 -5.77 -1.68
N THR A 82 13.52 -4.77 -0.83
CA THR A 82 13.78 -4.86 0.62
C THR A 82 13.04 -6.03 1.26
N LYS A 83 11.77 -6.24 0.88
CA LYS A 83 10.98 -7.38 1.35
C LYS A 83 11.60 -8.71 0.89
N SER A 84 11.98 -8.82 -0.38
CA SER A 84 12.63 -10.02 -0.92
C SER A 84 13.94 -10.36 -0.22
N ILE A 85 14.73 -9.35 0.17
CA ILE A 85 15.94 -9.54 0.98
C ILE A 85 15.58 -10.06 2.39
N LYS A 86 14.57 -9.46 3.03
CA LYS A 86 14.11 -9.88 4.37
C LYS A 86 13.57 -11.31 4.38
N ASP A 87 12.79 -11.67 3.37
CA ASP A 87 12.16 -12.98 3.24
C ASP A 87 13.15 -14.07 2.78
N GLY A 88 14.31 -13.67 2.23
CA GLY A 88 15.34 -14.57 1.73
C GLY A 88 15.26 -14.87 0.23
N ASP A 89 14.13 -14.60 -0.42
CA ASP A 89 13.90 -14.89 -1.85
C ASP A 89 14.93 -14.24 -2.78
N PHE A 90 15.46 -13.07 -2.38
CA PHE A 90 16.49 -12.36 -3.13
C PHE A 90 17.73 -13.24 -3.36
N PHE A 91 18.12 -14.00 -2.34
CA PHE A 91 19.32 -14.86 -2.40
C PHE A 91 19.09 -16.17 -3.15
N GLU A 92 17.83 -16.48 -3.45
CA GLU A 92 17.44 -17.66 -4.23
C GLU A 92 17.12 -17.31 -5.69
N ASN A 93 17.30 -16.04 -6.09
CA ASN A 93 17.04 -15.59 -7.44
C ASN A 93 17.98 -16.26 -8.44
N ARG A 94 17.41 -17.10 -9.31
CA ARG A 94 18.16 -17.91 -10.27
C ARG A 94 19.04 -17.08 -11.21
N ALA A 95 18.55 -15.90 -11.64
CA ALA A 95 19.34 -15.05 -12.53
C ALA A 95 20.63 -14.55 -11.85
N PHE A 96 20.57 -14.23 -10.55
CA PHE A 96 21.76 -13.85 -9.80
C PHE A 96 22.69 -15.03 -9.55
N LEU A 97 22.13 -16.18 -9.16
CA LEU A 97 22.91 -17.40 -8.92
C LEU A 97 23.62 -17.86 -10.19
N ASP A 98 22.94 -17.88 -11.33
CA ASP A 98 23.51 -18.27 -12.61
C ASP A 98 24.62 -17.29 -13.06
N ALA A 99 24.44 -15.98 -12.84
CA ALA A 99 25.48 -15.00 -13.12
C ALA A 99 26.71 -15.17 -12.23
N ILE A 100 26.50 -15.41 -10.92
CA ILE A 100 27.59 -15.69 -9.96
C ILE A 100 28.35 -16.98 -10.34
N GLU A 101 27.62 -18.01 -10.69
CA GLU A 101 28.22 -19.28 -11.11
C GLU A 101 29.05 -19.12 -12.40
N ASN A 102 28.54 -18.37 -13.37
CA ASN A 102 29.30 -18.04 -14.57
C ASN A 102 30.59 -17.26 -14.26
N CYS A 103 30.53 -16.29 -13.35
CA CYS A 103 31.72 -15.55 -12.92
C CYS A 103 32.76 -16.47 -12.25
N LYS A 104 32.32 -17.34 -11.34
CA LYS A 104 33.21 -18.31 -10.70
C LYS A 104 33.88 -19.26 -11.71
N LYS A 105 33.11 -19.73 -12.70
CA LYS A 105 33.61 -20.63 -13.74
C LYS A 105 34.65 -19.98 -14.64
N ASN A 106 34.53 -18.68 -14.90
CA ASN A 106 35.39 -17.95 -15.83
C ASN A 106 36.42 -17.05 -15.12
N ASP A 107 36.60 -17.19 -13.80
CA ASP A 107 37.49 -16.36 -12.99
C ASP A 107 37.29 -14.86 -13.28
N SER A 108 36.05 -14.42 -13.28
CA SER A 108 35.62 -13.05 -13.60
C SER A 108 34.78 -12.41 -12.48
N ALA A 109 34.50 -11.12 -12.55
CA ALA A 109 33.70 -10.40 -11.58
C ALA A 109 32.32 -10.07 -12.13
N LEU A 110 31.32 -10.04 -11.23
CA LEU A 110 29.99 -9.51 -11.49
C LEU A 110 29.94 -8.04 -11.02
N HIS A 111 29.55 -7.15 -11.92
CA HIS A 111 29.41 -5.71 -11.65
C HIS A 111 27.95 -5.27 -11.69
#